data_160ffa5fde9cf321fd931877a3787719
#
_entry.id   160ffa5fde9cf321fd931877a3787719
#
_cell.length_a   1.000
_cell.length_b   1.000
_cell.length_c   1.000
_cell.angle_alpha   90.00
_cell.angle_beta   90.00
_cell.angle_gamma   90.00
#
_symmetry.space_group_name_H-M   'P 1'
#
loop_
_entity.id
_entity.type
_entity.pdbx_description
1 polymer ?
#
loop_
_entity_poly.entity_id
_entity_poly.type
_entity_poly.pdbx_seq_one_letter_code
_entity_poly.pdbx_strand_id
1 'polypeptide(L)'
;MTTTTGTPAGLVISGLRAGYPGRPVVRDVDLTVPAGQVAAIVGPNGCGKSTLLRTIARLHPAEAGTVHAAGADLWALDRRRAARRVALLPQSPRAPEAVTVAGLVRYGRHPHQGLLRQWSRADEEAVRAALAATGTLDLAGERLDRLSGGQRQRCWLAMVLAQDTPLVLLDEPTSALDPGHVVDVLRLVREVAAAGRTVVMVLHDLSAAARSADLLVAMKDGRIVAEGAPAAVVDEALVKEVYGLDADILRAPGDGAPVVVPRAR
;
A
#
# COMPACT_ATOMS: atom_id res chain seq x y z
N MET A 1 -13.58 16.52 -30.28
CA MET A 1 -12.67 15.52 -29.67
C MET A 1 -11.83 16.25 -28.67
N THR A 2 -12.29 16.32 -27.43
CA THR A 2 -11.58 16.95 -26.31
C THR A 2 -10.70 15.89 -25.67
N THR A 3 -9.40 15.93 -25.97
CA THR A 3 -8.39 15.13 -25.27
C THR A 3 -8.26 15.69 -23.84
N THR A 4 -8.94 15.04 -22.91
CA THR A 4 -8.70 15.23 -21.48
C THR A 4 -7.27 14.73 -21.22
N THR A 5 -6.33 15.64 -20.98
CA THR A 5 -4.98 15.33 -20.48
C THR A 5 -5.10 14.85 -19.05
N GLY A 6 -5.61 13.63 -18.87
CA GLY A 6 -5.66 12.97 -17.57
C GLY A 6 -4.25 12.59 -17.12
N THR A 7 -3.96 12.79 -15.85
CA THR A 7 -2.75 12.24 -15.21
C THR A 7 -2.60 10.76 -15.58
N PRO A 8 -1.43 10.29 -16.04
CA PRO A 8 -1.27 8.89 -16.41
C PRO A 8 -1.63 7.99 -15.22
N ALA A 9 -2.25 6.84 -15.49
CA ALA A 9 -2.64 5.91 -14.44
C ALA A 9 -1.40 5.19 -13.87
N GLY A 10 -1.29 5.18 -12.55
CA GLY A 10 -0.26 4.44 -11.83
C GLY A 10 -0.61 2.97 -11.65
N LEU A 11 -1.92 2.69 -11.43
CA LEU A 11 -2.50 1.36 -11.34
C LEU A 11 -3.84 1.35 -12.08
N VAL A 12 -4.07 0.33 -12.92
CA VAL A 12 -5.37 0.04 -13.53
C VAL A 12 -5.69 -1.43 -13.31
N ILE A 13 -6.84 -1.70 -12.75
CA ILE A 13 -7.39 -3.04 -12.54
C ILE A 13 -8.70 -3.10 -13.31
N SER A 14 -8.92 -4.19 -14.09
CA SER A 14 -10.15 -4.38 -14.84
C SER A 14 -10.69 -5.80 -14.66
N GLY A 15 -11.91 -5.91 -14.12
CA GLY A 15 -12.65 -7.15 -13.93
C GLY A 15 -11.91 -8.20 -13.10
N LEU A 16 -11.12 -7.77 -12.10
CA LEU A 16 -10.25 -8.68 -11.37
C LEU A 16 -11.06 -9.61 -10.47
N ARG A 17 -10.80 -10.92 -10.64
CA ARG A 17 -11.33 -11.98 -9.77
C ARG A 17 -10.17 -12.77 -9.19
N ALA A 18 -10.26 -13.07 -7.89
CA ALA A 18 -9.28 -13.90 -7.20
C ALA A 18 -9.91 -14.54 -5.97
N GLY A 19 -9.42 -15.73 -5.62
CA GLY A 19 -9.94 -16.47 -4.49
C GLY A 19 -9.12 -17.70 -4.19
N TYR A 20 -9.65 -18.54 -3.33
CA TYR A 20 -9.09 -19.85 -2.99
C TYR A 20 -10.02 -20.94 -3.55
N PRO A 21 -9.57 -22.18 -3.71
CA PRO A 21 -10.39 -23.25 -4.28
C PRO A 21 -11.77 -23.29 -3.63
N GLY A 22 -12.84 -23.10 -4.43
CA GLY A 22 -14.23 -23.06 -3.99
C GLY A 22 -14.67 -21.81 -3.21
N ARG A 23 -13.80 -20.82 -3.02
CA ARG A 23 -14.11 -19.59 -2.26
C ARG A 23 -13.62 -18.34 -2.98
N PRO A 24 -14.45 -17.71 -3.82
CA PRO A 24 -14.13 -16.42 -4.43
C PRO A 24 -14.07 -15.33 -3.34
N VAL A 25 -13.00 -14.53 -3.35
CA VAL A 25 -12.72 -13.49 -2.35
C VAL A 25 -12.73 -12.10 -2.97
N VAL A 26 -12.11 -11.90 -4.12
CA VAL A 26 -12.15 -10.67 -4.92
C VAL A 26 -13.08 -10.93 -6.09
N ARG A 27 -14.08 -10.05 -6.29
CA ARG A 27 -15.21 -10.30 -7.21
C ARG A 27 -15.41 -9.12 -8.14
N ASP A 28 -14.96 -9.24 -9.39
CA ASP A 28 -15.14 -8.23 -10.44
C ASP A 28 -14.72 -6.83 -9.97
N VAL A 29 -13.47 -6.69 -9.55
CA VAL A 29 -12.93 -5.42 -9.08
C VAL A 29 -12.37 -4.64 -10.25
N ASP A 30 -12.89 -3.43 -10.44
CA ASP A 30 -12.36 -2.38 -11.30
C ASP A 30 -11.82 -1.25 -10.42
N LEU A 31 -10.61 -0.75 -10.70
CA LEU A 31 -10.00 0.33 -9.93
C LEU A 31 -8.96 1.05 -10.79
N THR A 32 -9.00 2.37 -10.78
CA THR A 32 -7.95 3.20 -11.39
C THR A 32 -7.36 4.16 -10.36
N VAL A 33 -6.06 4.06 -10.12
CA VAL A 33 -5.31 4.98 -9.25
C VAL A 33 -4.39 5.83 -10.12
N PRO A 34 -4.54 7.16 -10.15
CA PRO A 34 -3.64 8.04 -10.87
C PRO A 34 -2.19 7.91 -10.40
N ALA A 35 -1.22 8.16 -11.28
CA ALA A 35 0.19 8.13 -10.93
C ALA A 35 0.52 9.20 -9.88
N GLY A 36 1.36 8.85 -8.92
CA GLY A 36 1.80 9.78 -7.87
C GLY A 36 0.74 10.05 -6.79
N GLN A 37 -0.36 9.30 -6.76
CA GLN A 37 -1.39 9.43 -5.73
C GLN A 37 -1.32 8.30 -4.70
N VAL A 38 -1.91 8.58 -3.53
CA VAL A 38 -2.16 7.62 -2.46
C VAL A 38 -3.61 7.17 -2.53
N ALA A 39 -3.83 5.86 -2.74
CA ALA A 39 -5.14 5.23 -2.58
C ALA A 39 -5.18 4.46 -1.26
N ALA A 40 -6.21 4.69 -0.45
CA ALA A 40 -6.45 3.93 0.78
C ALA A 40 -7.64 3.00 0.59
N ILE A 41 -7.42 1.69 0.77
CA ILE A 41 -8.46 0.67 0.75
C ILE A 41 -8.92 0.43 2.18
N VAL A 42 -10.21 0.61 2.43
CA VAL A 42 -10.87 0.39 3.72
C VAL A 42 -11.99 -0.64 3.60
N GLY A 43 -12.45 -1.18 4.73
CA GLY A 43 -13.55 -2.14 4.78
C GLY A 43 -13.39 -3.16 5.90
N PRO A 44 -14.41 -3.98 6.18
CA PRO A 44 -14.41 -4.93 7.29
C PRO A 44 -13.34 -6.03 7.12
N ASN A 45 -13.02 -6.70 8.22
CA ASN A 45 -12.10 -7.83 8.19
C ASN A 45 -12.67 -8.96 7.30
N GLY A 46 -11.79 -9.58 6.51
CA GLY A 46 -12.19 -10.68 5.62
C GLY A 46 -12.88 -10.28 4.33
N CYS A 47 -13.10 -8.97 4.03
CA CYS A 47 -13.74 -8.53 2.79
C CYS A 47 -12.86 -8.64 1.53
N GLY A 48 -11.58 -9.05 1.65
CA GLY A 48 -10.72 -9.33 0.49
C GLY A 48 -9.56 -8.35 0.24
N LYS A 49 -9.35 -7.32 1.05
CA LYS A 49 -8.32 -6.29 0.88
C LYS A 49 -6.90 -6.85 0.69
N SER A 50 -6.44 -7.68 1.62
CA SER A 50 -5.10 -8.30 1.53
C SER A 50 -4.98 -9.28 0.36
N THR A 51 -6.07 -9.98 -0.01
CA THR A 51 -6.11 -10.84 -1.19
C THR A 51 -5.96 -10.00 -2.46
N LEU A 52 -6.65 -8.86 -2.54
CA LEU A 52 -6.52 -7.92 -3.65
C LEU A 52 -5.06 -7.43 -3.78
N LEU A 53 -4.44 -6.95 -2.70
CA LEU A 53 -3.03 -6.50 -2.73
C LEU A 53 -2.08 -7.63 -3.17
N ARG A 54 -2.25 -8.83 -2.62
CA ARG A 54 -1.43 -9.99 -2.97
C ARG A 54 -1.61 -10.41 -4.44
N THR A 55 -2.83 -10.27 -4.98
CA THR A 55 -3.11 -10.55 -6.39
C THR A 55 -2.45 -9.51 -7.30
N ILE A 56 -2.54 -8.21 -6.98
CA ILE A 56 -1.82 -7.15 -7.68
C ILE A 56 -0.31 -7.42 -7.67
N ALA A 57 0.26 -7.82 -6.52
CA ALA A 57 1.68 -8.15 -6.38
C ALA A 57 2.07 -9.50 -7.01
N ARG A 58 1.13 -10.25 -7.63
CA ARG A 58 1.34 -11.60 -8.19
C ARG A 58 1.82 -12.65 -7.17
N LEU A 59 1.53 -12.44 -5.91
CA LEU A 59 1.74 -13.43 -4.83
C LEU A 59 0.52 -14.34 -4.64
N HIS A 60 -0.62 -13.98 -5.25
CA HIS A 60 -1.83 -14.79 -5.33
C HIS A 60 -2.30 -14.80 -6.79
N PRO A 61 -2.74 -15.95 -7.34
CA PRO A 61 -3.19 -16.03 -8.72
C PRO A 61 -4.49 -15.24 -8.94
N ALA A 62 -4.61 -14.60 -10.09
CA ALA A 62 -5.89 -14.09 -10.58
C ALA A 62 -6.64 -15.20 -11.30
N GLU A 63 -7.97 -15.28 -11.10
CA GLU A 63 -8.87 -16.16 -11.83
C GLU A 63 -9.34 -15.52 -13.15
N ALA A 64 -9.47 -14.19 -13.16
CA ALA A 64 -9.84 -13.39 -14.32
C ALA A 64 -9.41 -11.92 -14.12
N GLY A 65 -9.51 -11.14 -15.19
CA GLY A 65 -9.22 -9.71 -15.22
C GLY A 65 -7.76 -9.40 -15.54
N THR A 66 -7.43 -8.12 -15.53
CA THR A 66 -6.08 -7.60 -15.83
C THR A 66 -5.61 -6.62 -14.79
N VAL A 67 -4.28 -6.50 -14.61
CA VAL A 67 -3.65 -5.54 -13.70
C VAL A 67 -2.48 -4.87 -14.40
N HIS A 68 -2.58 -3.56 -14.61
CA HIS A 68 -1.51 -2.75 -15.20
C HIS A 68 -0.90 -1.82 -14.16
N ALA A 69 0.41 -1.84 -14.03
CA ALA A 69 1.17 -0.92 -13.19
C ALA A 69 2.10 -0.06 -14.06
N ALA A 70 1.97 1.27 -13.96
CA ALA A 70 2.70 2.23 -14.79
C ALA A 70 2.70 1.83 -16.27
N GLY A 71 1.51 1.51 -16.80
CA GLY A 71 1.27 1.14 -18.21
C GLY A 71 1.68 -0.28 -18.61
N ALA A 72 2.27 -1.09 -17.73
CA ALA A 72 2.67 -2.46 -18.04
C ALA A 72 1.68 -3.48 -17.45
N ASP A 73 1.21 -4.43 -18.28
CA ASP A 73 0.45 -5.59 -17.80
C ASP A 73 1.35 -6.47 -16.93
N LEU A 74 1.05 -6.52 -15.63
CA LEU A 74 1.86 -7.27 -14.66
C LEU A 74 1.87 -8.78 -14.95
N TRP A 75 0.79 -9.33 -15.51
CA TRP A 75 0.68 -10.77 -15.77
C TRP A 75 1.40 -11.20 -17.04
N ALA A 76 1.62 -10.29 -17.99
CA ALA A 76 2.43 -10.53 -19.19
C ALA A 76 3.95 -10.51 -18.91
N LEU A 77 4.38 -9.92 -17.79
CA LEU A 77 5.79 -9.85 -17.41
C LEU A 77 6.27 -11.15 -16.76
N ASP A 78 7.57 -11.46 -16.89
CA ASP A 78 8.21 -12.44 -15.99
C ASP A 78 8.22 -11.95 -14.53
N ARG A 79 8.42 -12.87 -13.58
CA ARG A 79 8.37 -12.55 -12.13
C ARG A 79 9.32 -11.43 -11.73
N ARG A 80 10.51 -11.39 -12.34
CA ARG A 80 11.54 -10.40 -12.00
C ARG A 80 11.20 -9.02 -12.54
N ARG A 81 10.69 -8.94 -13.77
CA ARG A 81 10.22 -7.68 -14.36
C ARG A 81 8.99 -7.15 -13.61
N ALA A 82 8.06 -8.02 -13.22
CA ALA A 82 6.93 -7.63 -12.39
C ALA A 82 7.39 -7.08 -11.04
N ALA A 83 8.36 -7.73 -10.35
CA ALA A 83 8.93 -7.25 -9.10
C ALA A 83 9.73 -5.92 -9.22
N ARG A 84 10.03 -5.44 -10.43
CA ARG A 84 10.55 -4.09 -10.67
C ARG A 84 9.43 -3.06 -10.93
N ARG A 85 8.18 -3.49 -10.97
CA ARG A 85 7.01 -2.63 -11.19
C ARG A 85 6.18 -2.46 -9.93
N VAL A 86 6.15 -3.46 -9.06
CA VAL A 86 5.36 -3.45 -7.84
C VAL A 86 6.14 -3.99 -6.66
N ALA A 87 6.13 -3.26 -5.55
CA ALA A 87 6.62 -3.71 -4.25
C ALA A 87 5.45 -3.89 -3.30
N LEU A 88 5.51 -4.86 -2.40
CA LEU A 88 4.50 -5.12 -1.39
C LEU A 88 5.13 -5.23 0.00
N LEU A 89 4.62 -4.45 0.95
CA LEU A 89 4.76 -4.71 2.38
C LEU A 89 3.55 -5.52 2.86
N PRO A 90 3.71 -6.79 3.23
CA PRO A 90 2.61 -7.58 3.79
C PRO A 90 2.32 -7.17 5.23
N GLN A 91 1.12 -7.48 5.73
CA GLN A 91 0.67 -7.19 7.10
C GLN A 91 1.60 -7.74 8.20
N SER A 92 2.16 -8.92 8.00
CA SER A 92 3.04 -9.58 8.96
C SER A 92 4.33 -10.04 8.26
N PRO A 93 5.26 -9.13 7.99
CA PRO A 93 6.51 -9.47 7.32
C PRO A 93 7.42 -10.28 8.25
N ARG A 94 8.16 -11.24 7.67
CA ARG A 94 9.13 -12.07 8.40
C ARG A 94 10.52 -11.84 7.85
N ALA A 95 11.50 -11.78 8.75
CA ALA A 95 12.91 -11.70 8.41
C ALA A 95 13.66 -12.92 8.95
N PRO A 96 14.81 -13.29 8.36
CA PRO A 96 15.73 -14.23 8.97
C PRO A 96 16.17 -13.77 10.36
N GLU A 97 16.48 -14.74 11.22
CA GLU A 97 17.03 -14.44 12.56
C GLU A 97 18.34 -13.65 12.44
N ALA A 98 18.54 -12.75 13.39
CA ALA A 98 19.75 -11.95 13.50
C ALA A 98 20.09 -11.03 12.29
N VAL A 99 19.13 -10.82 11.36
CA VAL A 99 19.37 -9.90 10.24
C VAL A 99 19.56 -8.46 10.73
N THR A 100 20.56 -7.75 10.18
CA THR A 100 20.73 -6.31 10.41
C THR A 100 19.75 -5.51 9.57
N VAL A 101 19.49 -4.26 9.94
CA VAL A 101 18.66 -3.34 9.17
C VAL A 101 19.18 -3.18 7.74
N ALA A 102 20.47 -2.92 7.57
CA ALA A 102 21.08 -2.85 6.23
C ALA A 102 20.91 -4.17 5.45
N GLY A 103 21.08 -5.31 6.12
CA GLY A 103 20.84 -6.64 5.54
C GLY A 103 19.40 -6.81 5.06
N LEU A 104 18.42 -6.40 5.87
CA LEU A 104 17.01 -6.41 5.50
C LEU A 104 16.75 -5.54 4.27
N VAL A 105 17.19 -4.29 4.30
CA VAL A 105 16.89 -3.34 3.21
C VAL A 105 17.53 -3.77 1.88
N ARG A 106 18.69 -4.43 1.93
CA ARG A 106 19.33 -5.03 0.76
C ARG A 106 18.46 -6.09 0.06
N TYR A 107 17.58 -6.80 0.76
CA TYR A 107 16.64 -7.74 0.12
C TYR A 107 15.72 -7.04 -0.89
N GLY A 108 15.38 -5.77 -0.69
CA GLY A 108 14.63 -4.98 -1.67
C GLY A 108 15.31 -4.90 -3.05
N ARG A 109 16.64 -5.06 -3.12
CA ARG A 109 17.40 -5.01 -4.38
C ARG A 109 17.43 -6.33 -5.16
N HIS A 110 16.93 -7.45 -4.61
CA HIS A 110 16.94 -8.75 -5.29
C HIS A 110 16.40 -8.72 -6.73
N PRO A 111 15.30 -8.02 -7.06
CA PRO A 111 14.81 -7.94 -8.45
C PRO A 111 15.78 -7.26 -9.42
N HIS A 112 16.73 -6.48 -8.92
CA HIS A 112 17.73 -5.76 -9.73
C HIS A 112 19.01 -6.55 -9.94
N GLN A 113 19.27 -7.59 -9.13
CA GLN A 113 20.45 -8.45 -9.24
C GLN A 113 20.20 -9.58 -10.26
N GLY A 114 21.23 -10.07 -10.94
CA GLY A 114 21.17 -11.18 -11.90
C GLY A 114 22.23 -12.22 -11.59
N LEU A 115 22.18 -13.35 -12.30
CA LEU A 115 23.17 -14.42 -12.15
C LEU A 115 24.61 -13.92 -12.33
N LEU A 116 24.83 -12.92 -13.22
CA LEU A 116 26.12 -12.33 -13.52
C LEU A 116 26.29 -10.90 -12.95
N ARG A 117 25.19 -10.26 -12.58
CA ARG A 117 25.20 -8.90 -12.01
C ARG A 117 25.13 -9.00 -10.50
N GLN A 118 26.27 -8.96 -9.88
CA GLN A 118 26.42 -8.83 -8.44
C GLN A 118 26.00 -7.43 -7.95
N TRP A 119 26.17 -7.16 -6.67
CA TRP A 119 25.92 -5.88 -6.02
C TRP A 119 26.60 -4.72 -6.77
N SER A 120 25.85 -3.64 -7.04
CA SER A 120 26.33 -2.47 -7.76
C SER A 120 26.33 -1.23 -6.87
N ARG A 121 27.05 -0.19 -7.30
CA ARG A 121 27.01 1.13 -6.63
C ARG A 121 25.58 1.70 -6.60
N ALA A 122 24.79 1.52 -7.66
CA ALA A 122 23.39 1.94 -7.69
C ALA A 122 22.52 1.20 -6.67
N ASP A 123 22.84 -0.07 -6.36
CA ASP A 123 22.14 -0.81 -5.31
C ASP A 123 22.47 -0.25 -3.92
N GLU A 124 23.75 0.12 -3.67
CA GLU A 124 24.15 0.75 -2.41
C GLU A 124 23.51 2.13 -2.23
N GLU A 125 23.48 2.93 -3.30
CA GLU A 125 22.83 4.25 -3.30
C GLU A 125 21.32 4.13 -3.03
N ALA A 126 20.62 3.15 -3.65
CA ALA A 126 19.21 2.90 -3.42
C ALA A 126 18.92 2.46 -1.98
N VAL A 127 19.73 1.59 -1.40
CA VAL A 127 19.61 1.17 0.00
C VAL A 127 19.83 2.36 0.94
N ARG A 128 20.86 3.16 0.72
CA ARG A 128 21.17 4.34 1.54
C ARG A 128 20.03 5.38 1.45
N ALA A 129 19.53 5.64 0.25
CA ALA A 129 18.41 6.56 0.04
C ALA A 129 17.15 6.08 0.76
N ALA A 130 16.83 4.79 0.71
CA ALA A 130 15.68 4.20 1.40
C ALA A 130 15.82 4.30 2.93
N LEU A 131 17.01 4.01 3.47
CA LEU A 131 17.29 4.16 4.90
C LEU A 131 17.16 5.62 5.35
N ALA A 132 17.67 6.57 4.56
CA ALA A 132 17.57 7.99 4.85
C ALA A 132 16.11 8.47 4.81
N ALA A 133 15.35 8.09 3.76
CA ALA A 133 13.94 8.46 3.60
C ALA A 133 13.05 7.96 4.76
N THR A 134 13.39 6.83 5.38
CA THR A 134 12.64 6.26 6.51
C THR A 134 13.21 6.66 7.88
N GLY A 135 14.26 7.50 7.94
CA GLY A 135 14.91 7.89 9.19
C GLY A 135 15.49 6.70 9.96
N THR A 136 16.08 5.73 9.25
CA THR A 136 16.64 4.49 9.83
C THR A 136 18.12 4.28 9.49
N LEU A 137 18.78 5.31 8.97
CA LEU A 137 20.18 5.22 8.53
C LEU A 137 21.15 4.93 9.70
N ASP A 138 20.90 5.53 10.83
CA ASP A 138 21.63 5.34 12.09
C ASP A 138 21.46 3.93 12.68
N LEU A 139 20.37 3.25 12.30
CA LEU A 139 20.06 1.88 12.72
C LEU A 139 20.62 0.80 11.77
N ALA A 140 21.33 1.18 10.70
CA ALA A 140 21.75 0.27 9.63
C ALA A 140 22.53 -0.97 10.12
N GLY A 141 23.36 -0.82 11.15
CA GLY A 141 24.12 -1.90 11.76
C GLY A 141 23.38 -2.69 12.83
N GLU A 142 22.23 -2.18 13.31
CA GLU A 142 21.47 -2.78 14.40
C GLU A 142 20.72 -4.05 13.91
N ARG A 143 20.49 -4.97 14.82
CA ARG A 143 19.66 -6.15 14.56
C ARG A 143 18.19 -5.78 14.59
N LEU A 144 17.43 -6.29 13.60
CA LEU A 144 15.99 -5.99 13.48
C LEU A 144 15.18 -6.45 14.71
N ASP A 145 15.56 -7.55 15.35
CA ASP A 145 14.87 -8.10 16.53
C ASP A 145 15.04 -7.27 17.80
N ARG A 146 16.03 -6.35 17.83
CA ARG A 146 16.29 -5.45 18.96
C ARG A 146 15.56 -4.10 18.86
N LEU A 147 14.89 -3.84 17.75
CA LEU A 147 14.24 -2.57 17.49
C LEU A 147 12.84 -2.50 18.11
N SER A 148 12.39 -1.27 18.44
CA SER A 148 11.00 -1.02 18.77
C SER A 148 10.06 -1.35 17.59
N GLY A 149 8.76 -1.51 17.86
CA GLY A 149 7.76 -1.78 16.81
C GLY A 149 7.79 -0.73 15.70
N GLY A 150 7.80 0.56 16.07
CA GLY A 150 7.85 1.67 15.11
C GLY A 150 9.16 1.74 14.30
N GLN A 151 10.31 1.53 14.94
CA GLN A 151 11.58 1.44 14.24
C GLN A 151 11.60 0.28 13.26
N ARG A 152 11.14 -0.89 13.68
CA ARG A 152 11.05 -2.09 12.84
C ARG A 152 10.16 -1.88 11.64
N GLN A 153 9.00 -1.23 11.82
CA GLN A 153 8.09 -0.91 10.72
C GLN A 153 8.73 0.03 9.69
N ARG A 154 9.46 1.06 10.13
CA ARG A 154 10.21 1.95 9.22
C ARG A 154 11.31 1.20 8.46
N CYS A 155 11.98 0.22 9.08
CA CYS A 155 12.97 -0.62 8.40
C CYS A 155 12.32 -1.50 7.30
N TRP A 156 11.12 -2.04 7.53
CA TRP A 156 10.36 -2.76 6.51
C TRP A 156 9.94 -1.85 5.36
N LEU A 157 9.51 -0.62 5.66
CA LEU A 157 9.24 0.37 4.63
C LEU A 157 10.51 0.71 3.82
N ALA A 158 11.67 0.85 4.49
CA ALA A 158 12.95 1.05 3.80
C ALA A 158 13.25 -0.09 2.81
N MET A 159 13.03 -1.34 3.18
CA MET A 159 13.19 -2.49 2.27
C MET A 159 12.29 -2.38 1.04
N VAL A 160 11.02 -2.02 1.24
CA VAL A 160 10.06 -1.82 0.13
C VAL A 160 10.48 -0.66 -0.77
N LEU A 161 10.92 0.46 -0.19
CA LEU A 161 11.38 1.63 -0.95
C LEU A 161 12.69 1.36 -1.71
N ALA A 162 13.59 0.54 -1.14
CA ALA A 162 14.83 0.13 -1.80
C ALA A 162 14.58 -0.73 -3.05
N GLN A 163 13.41 -1.38 -3.17
CA GLN A 163 13.01 -2.11 -4.38
C GLN A 163 12.82 -1.19 -5.59
N ASP A 164 12.62 0.12 -5.36
CA ASP A 164 12.59 1.19 -6.37
C ASP A 164 11.57 0.92 -7.49
N THR A 165 10.33 0.80 -7.11
CA THR A 165 9.19 0.50 -7.99
C THR A 165 8.26 1.69 -8.17
N PRO A 166 7.60 1.85 -9.33
CA PRO A 166 6.60 2.89 -9.54
C PRO A 166 5.31 2.69 -8.72
N LEU A 167 4.99 1.44 -8.33
CA LEU A 167 3.83 1.08 -7.51
C LEU A 167 4.28 0.46 -6.19
N VAL A 168 3.78 1.00 -5.09
CA VAL A 168 4.03 0.52 -3.72
C VAL A 168 2.70 0.09 -3.10
N LEU A 169 2.64 -1.14 -2.61
CA LEU A 169 1.49 -1.71 -1.93
C LEU A 169 1.83 -1.91 -0.45
N LEU A 170 0.95 -1.45 0.44
CA LEU A 170 1.14 -1.53 1.89
C LEU A 170 -0.08 -2.20 2.53
N ASP A 171 0.09 -3.40 3.07
CA ASP A 171 -0.98 -4.13 3.75
C ASP A 171 -0.92 -3.84 5.26
N GLU A 172 -1.77 -2.91 5.74
CA GLU A 172 -1.86 -2.46 7.13
C GLU A 172 -0.53 -1.93 7.71
N PRO A 173 0.11 -0.93 7.07
CA PRO A 173 1.44 -0.47 7.47
C PRO A 173 1.48 0.20 8.86
N THR A 174 0.34 0.50 9.44
CA THR A 174 0.20 1.19 10.73
C THR A 174 -0.31 0.27 11.85
N SER A 175 -0.51 -1.03 11.57
CA SER A 175 -1.00 -1.98 12.58
C SER A 175 0.00 -2.12 13.74
N ALA A 176 -0.52 -2.16 14.97
CA ALA A 176 0.26 -2.31 16.20
C ALA A 176 1.29 -1.18 16.47
N LEU A 177 1.10 -0.01 15.86
CA LEU A 177 1.87 1.19 16.15
C LEU A 177 1.11 2.12 17.11
N ASP A 178 1.85 2.84 17.94
CA ASP A 178 1.27 3.95 18.71
C ASP A 178 0.92 5.15 17.80
N PRO A 179 0.05 6.08 18.25
CA PRO A 179 -0.42 7.19 17.43
C PRO A 179 0.67 8.06 16.81
N GLY A 180 1.79 8.29 17.51
CA GLY A 180 2.90 9.09 16.99
C GLY A 180 3.56 8.41 15.79
N HIS A 181 3.86 7.12 15.89
CA HIS A 181 4.43 6.34 14.80
C HIS A 181 3.48 6.15 13.61
N VAL A 182 2.14 6.09 13.87
CA VAL A 182 1.14 6.09 12.78
C VAL A 182 1.27 7.34 11.93
N VAL A 183 1.34 8.53 12.57
CA VAL A 183 1.49 9.81 11.85
C VAL A 183 2.79 9.84 11.03
N ASP A 184 3.90 9.36 11.58
CA ASP A 184 5.19 9.31 10.89
C ASP A 184 5.14 8.41 9.65
N VAL A 185 4.52 7.23 9.75
CA VAL A 185 4.35 6.31 8.61
C VAL A 185 3.46 6.92 7.53
N LEU A 186 2.34 7.53 7.90
CA LEU A 186 1.41 8.14 6.92
C LEU A 186 2.03 9.37 6.23
N ARG A 187 2.83 10.16 6.96
CA ARG A 187 3.61 11.26 6.37
C ARG A 187 4.61 10.74 5.35
N LEU A 188 5.39 9.69 5.70
CA LEU A 188 6.32 9.04 4.78
C LEU A 188 5.62 8.54 3.52
N VAL A 189 4.44 7.93 3.65
CA VAL A 189 3.62 7.49 2.50
C VAL A 189 3.29 8.67 1.57
N ARG A 190 2.90 9.82 2.12
CA ARG A 190 2.63 11.04 1.34
C ARG A 190 3.89 11.57 0.64
N GLU A 191 5.04 11.55 1.31
CA GLU A 191 6.34 11.95 0.72
C GLU A 191 6.74 11.02 -0.44
N VAL A 192 6.53 9.71 -0.29
CA VAL A 192 6.76 8.70 -1.34
C VAL A 192 5.88 8.96 -2.57
N ALA A 193 4.62 9.31 -2.37
CA ALA A 193 3.71 9.65 -3.47
C ALA A 193 4.09 10.99 -4.12
N ALA A 194 4.44 12.00 -3.34
CA ALA A 194 4.93 13.29 -3.84
C ALA A 194 6.23 13.17 -4.66
N ALA A 195 7.05 12.14 -4.39
CA ALA A 195 8.21 11.78 -5.20
C ALA A 195 7.85 11.03 -6.51
N GLY A 196 6.56 10.92 -6.85
CA GLY A 196 6.05 10.38 -8.12
C GLY A 196 5.69 8.89 -8.09
N ARG A 197 5.79 8.21 -6.95
CA ARG A 197 5.36 6.80 -6.83
C ARG A 197 3.87 6.72 -6.52
N THR A 198 3.19 5.75 -7.10
CA THR A 198 1.79 5.45 -6.74
C THR A 198 1.78 4.55 -5.51
N VAL A 199 0.98 4.89 -4.51
CA VAL A 199 0.86 4.10 -3.30
C VAL A 199 -0.57 3.60 -3.13
N VAL A 200 -0.74 2.29 -2.88
CA VAL A 200 -2.02 1.70 -2.48
C VAL A 200 -1.83 1.07 -1.12
N MET A 201 -2.57 1.51 -0.14
CA MET A 201 -2.46 1.00 1.23
C MET A 201 -3.81 0.52 1.78
N VAL A 202 -3.78 -0.54 2.56
CA VAL A 202 -4.92 -0.98 3.37
C VAL A 202 -4.83 -0.34 4.74
N LEU A 203 -5.91 0.27 5.19
CA LEU A 203 -6.01 0.83 6.55
C LEU A 203 -7.31 0.37 7.22
N HIS A 204 -7.27 0.21 8.55
CA HIS A 204 -8.46 -0.07 9.35
C HIS A 204 -9.15 1.20 9.85
N ASP A 205 -8.38 2.23 10.16
CA ASP A 205 -8.89 3.52 10.62
C ASP A 205 -9.32 4.37 9.42
N LEU A 206 -10.64 4.57 9.30
CA LEU A 206 -11.23 5.34 8.22
C LEU A 206 -10.85 6.82 8.30
N SER A 207 -10.68 7.37 9.50
CA SER A 207 -10.24 8.77 9.68
C SER A 207 -8.78 8.97 9.27
N ALA A 208 -7.91 8.01 9.61
CA ALA A 208 -6.51 8.02 9.15
C ALA A 208 -6.42 7.85 7.63
N ALA A 209 -7.24 6.97 7.04
CA ALA A 209 -7.34 6.79 5.59
C ALA A 209 -7.77 8.09 4.90
N ALA A 210 -8.81 8.75 5.42
CA ALA A 210 -9.36 9.99 4.87
C ALA A 210 -8.37 11.15 4.90
N ARG A 211 -7.46 11.19 5.89
CA ARG A 211 -6.43 12.23 5.98
C ARG A 211 -5.23 12.01 5.10
N SER A 212 -4.90 10.76 4.83
CA SER A 212 -3.63 10.41 4.17
C SER A 212 -3.78 10.05 2.71
N ALA A 213 -4.99 9.79 2.20
CA ALA A 213 -5.23 9.37 0.84
C ALA A 213 -5.80 10.50 -0.04
N ASP A 214 -5.46 10.42 -1.34
CA ASP A 214 -6.09 11.22 -2.40
C ASP A 214 -7.35 10.51 -2.91
N LEU A 215 -7.34 9.16 -2.90
CA LEU A 215 -8.43 8.29 -3.30
C LEU A 215 -8.77 7.32 -2.16
N LEU A 216 -10.01 7.32 -1.70
CA LEU A 216 -10.53 6.34 -0.77
C LEU A 216 -11.32 5.28 -1.53
N VAL A 217 -11.05 4.01 -1.25
CA VAL A 217 -11.70 2.84 -1.87
C VAL A 217 -12.32 1.99 -0.76
N ALA A 218 -13.64 1.94 -0.69
CA ALA A 218 -14.36 1.13 0.28
C ALA A 218 -14.69 -0.25 -0.30
N MET A 219 -14.26 -1.30 0.38
CA MET A 219 -14.53 -2.69 -0.02
C MET A 219 -15.47 -3.39 0.96
N LYS A 220 -16.42 -4.17 0.40
CA LYS A 220 -17.30 -5.08 1.14
C LYS A 220 -17.54 -6.34 0.30
N ASP A 221 -17.51 -7.51 0.94
CA ASP A 221 -17.83 -8.80 0.31
C ASP A 221 -17.10 -9.08 -1.02
N GLY A 222 -15.84 -8.63 -1.09
CA GLY A 222 -14.97 -8.82 -2.26
C GLY A 222 -15.19 -7.82 -3.39
N ARG A 223 -16.00 -6.79 -3.21
CA ARG A 223 -16.32 -5.76 -4.22
C ARG A 223 -15.95 -4.38 -3.72
N ILE A 224 -15.70 -3.46 -4.65
CA ILE A 224 -15.66 -2.02 -4.34
C ILE A 224 -17.12 -1.55 -4.28
N VAL A 225 -17.51 -0.92 -3.17
CA VAL A 225 -18.84 -0.36 -2.96
C VAL A 225 -18.87 1.16 -3.08
N ALA A 226 -17.73 1.82 -2.87
CA ALA A 226 -17.58 3.24 -3.11
C ALA A 226 -16.10 3.58 -3.37
N GLU A 227 -15.84 4.57 -4.23
CA GLU A 227 -14.53 5.14 -4.47
C GLU A 227 -14.61 6.64 -4.79
N GLY A 228 -13.60 7.39 -4.41
CA GLY A 228 -13.51 8.82 -4.68
C GLY A 228 -12.67 9.59 -3.67
N ALA A 229 -12.70 10.91 -3.77
CA ALA A 229 -12.04 11.78 -2.80
C ALA A 229 -12.62 11.52 -1.39
N PRO A 230 -11.80 11.39 -0.34
CA PRO A 230 -12.27 11.05 1.00
C PRO A 230 -13.41 11.94 1.51
N ALA A 231 -13.33 13.26 1.25
CA ALA A 231 -14.34 14.21 1.68
C ALA A 231 -15.73 14.02 0.98
N ALA A 232 -15.75 13.38 -0.19
CA ALA A 232 -16.96 13.11 -0.96
C ALA A 232 -17.56 11.73 -0.65
N VAL A 233 -16.71 10.77 -0.26
CA VAL A 233 -17.10 9.37 -0.10
C VAL A 233 -17.44 9.02 1.36
N VAL A 234 -16.75 9.64 2.33
CA VAL A 234 -16.96 9.32 3.75
C VAL A 234 -18.16 10.07 4.29
N ASP A 235 -19.27 9.36 4.43
CA ASP A 235 -20.52 9.81 5.02
C ASP A 235 -21.12 8.74 5.97
N GLU A 236 -22.22 9.06 6.63
CA GLU A 236 -22.89 8.15 7.57
C GLU A 236 -23.44 6.90 6.85
N ALA A 237 -23.89 7.06 5.59
CA ALA A 237 -24.43 5.96 4.80
C ALA A 237 -23.37 4.94 4.46
N LEU A 238 -22.18 5.38 4.03
CA LEU A 238 -21.04 4.50 3.78
C LEU A 238 -20.63 3.74 5.03
N VAL A 239 -20.51 4.45 6.18
CA VAL A 239 -20.11 3.80 7.45
C VAL A 239 -21.12 2.74 7.87
N LYS A 240 -22.40 3.04 7.71
CA LYS A 240 -23.47 2.06 8.00
C LYS A 240 -23.47 0.90 7.03
N GLU A 241 -23.31 1.15 5.74
CA GLU A 241 -23.24 0.10 4.72
C GLU A 241 -22.04 -0.82 4.94
N VAL A 242 -20.84 -0.24 5.09
CA VAL A 242 -19.57 -1.00 5.11
C VAL A 242 -19.36 -1.70 6.45
N TYR A 243 -19.62 -1.02 7.58
CA TYR A 243 -19.27 -1.50 8.92
C TYR A 243 -20.49 -1.90 9.76
N GLY A 244 -21.71 -1.58 9.30
CA GLY A 244 -22.96 -1.91 10.03
C GLY A 244 -23.13 -1.09 11.32
N LEU A 245 -22.50 0.06 11.44
CA LEU A 245 -22.57 0.92 12.62
C LEU A 245 -23.12 2.31 12.28
N ASP A 246 -23.82 2.93 13.22
CA ASP A 246 -24.21 4.33 13.13
C ASP A 246 -23.08 5.21 13.66
N ALA A 247 -22.76 6.29 12.94
CA ALA A 247 -21.69 7.20 13.28
C ALA A 247 -22.04 8.64 12.90
N ASP A 248 -21.42 9.61 13.56
CA ASP A 248 -21.40 11.00 13.15
C ASP A 248 -20.14 11.27 12.33
N ILE A 249 -20.25 12.06 11.26
CA ILE A 249 -19.11 12.46 10.47
C ILE A 249 -18.78 13.92 10.78
N LEU A 250 -17.72 14.11 11.55
CA LEU A 250 -17.21 15.43 11.88
C LEU A 250 -16.17 15.87 10.84
N ARG A 251 -15.86 17.17 10.81
CA ARG A 251 -14.76 17.71 10.00
C ARG A 251 -13.61 18.10 10.93
N ALA A 252 -12.43 17.59 10.63
CA ALA A 252 -11.25 17.91 11.41
C ALA A 252 -10.88 19.38 11.29
N PRO A 253 -10.49 20.07 12.39
CA PRO A 253 -9.96 21.43 12.32
C PRO A 253 -8.68 21.47 11.46
N GLY A 254 -8.62 22.44 10.55
CA GLY A 254 -7.45 22.72 9.72
C GLY A 254 -7.54 22.13 8.31
N ASP A 255 -7.59 20.80 8.14
CA ASP A 255 -7.64 20.16 6.83
C ASP A 255 -9.05 19.80 6.33
N GLY A 256 -10.07 19.89 7.21
CA GLY A 256 -11.46 19.55 6.88
C GLY A 256 -11.69 18.07 6.61
N ALA A 257 -10.72 17.19 6.89
CA ALA A 257 -10.82 15.77 6.64
C ALA A 257 -11.96 15.14 7.47
N PRO A 258 -12.69 14.14 6.91
CA PRO A 258 -13.74 13.45 7.67
C PRO A 258 -13.16 12.70 8.86
N VAL A 259 -13.84 12.81 9.99
CA VAL A 259 -13.56 12.07 11.23
C VAL A 259 -14.81 11.28 11.59
N VAL A 260 -14.69 9.98 11.67
CA VAL A 260 -15.79 9.07 11.99
C VAL A 260 -15.88 8.89 13.50
N VAL A 261 -17.01 9.27 14.08
CA VAL A 261 -17.29 9.12 15.51
C VAL A 261 -18.44 8.14 15.68
N PRO A 262 -18.15 6.88 16.11
CA PRO A 262 -19.21 5.89 16.34
C PRO A 262 -20.21 6.37 17.40
N ARG A 263 -21.51 6.19 17.14
CA ARG A 263 -22.55 6.40 18.14
C ARG A 263 -22.61 5.18 19.07
N ALA A 264 -22.66 5.43 20.36
CA ALA A 264 -22.93 4.37 21.34
C ALA A 264 -24.32 3.78 21.05
N ARG A 265 -24.41 2.45 21.11
CA ARG A 265 -25.70 1.73 21.00
C ARG A 265 -26.49 1.87 22.28
#